data_f3bb35ec94433dcb929d7a05fc0d9b53
#
_entry.id   f3bb35ec94433dcb929d7a05fc0d9b53
#
_cell.length_a   1.000
_cell.length_b   1.000
_cell.length_c   1.000
_cell.angle_alpha   90.00
_cell.angle_beta   90.00
_cell.angle_gamma   90.00
#
_symmetry.space_group_name_H-M   'P 1'
#
loop_
_entity.id
_entity.type
_entity.pdbx_description
1 polymer ?
#
loop_
_entity_poly.entity_id
_entity_poly.type
_entity_poly.pdbx_seq_one_letter_code
_entity_poly.pdbx_strand_id
1 'polypeptide(L)'
;MRQHTNLSSLLLGLLLLIPHIASTQPVRQPEAAANPVSLVEIPLRISLDRLFEVAEQEMPREAGNWRNWRETYGVETRYRAWRGPLQLAMHGQVLTVQARVGYWIQARKQVLGTLDLKSSCGVKEPPRRAVIGVQIRLDWGPDWTLRPAFRVMPTRFLDRCEMTLADIDVTPLIAREFERQLQEKMRAALGTLAPRLAGIRQQVEGYWQELQQPVQLWSDQSLLLNPRGIGLSPLTGHGNRFDVRLAVLMEPQMVTGTASVSRSRPLPPLQRYYPRSTGLNLQLAVELDYDDLNRSLTGLLSGESLDLKGRRLTIESLRAGGQGQEIHVDARLGGDLAGEVKLRAGMQFDPQTQQLRVQNLRYDYTPDDPWLQA
;
A
#
# COMPACT_ATOMS: atom_id res chain seq x y z
N MET A 1 13.94 -18.47 -8.71
CA MET A 1 14.56 -17.14 -8.72
C MET A 1 13.52 -16.13 -8.22
N ARG A 2 13.67 -15.68 -6.98
CA ARG A 2 12.77 -14.69 -6.36
C ARG A 2 13.23 -13.31 -6.83
N GLN A 3 12.46 -12.66 -7.68
CA GLN A 3 12.62 -11.24 -7.93
C GLN A 3 12.03 -10.49 -6.72
N HIS A 4 12.90 -10.09 -5.82
CA HIS A 4 12.57 -9.04 -4.85
C HIS A 4 12.57 -7.71 -5.62
N THR A 5 11.40 -7.30 -6.08
CA THR A 5 11.19 -5.90 -6.47
C THR A 5 11.21 -5.10 -5.17
N ASN A 6 12.35 -4.52 -4.86
CA ASN A 6 12.52 -3.63 -3.73
C ASN A 6 11.57 -2.43 -3.88
N LEU A 7 10.64 -2.28 -2.94
CA LEU A 7 9.74 -1.13 -2.84
C LEU A 7 10.53 0.18 -2.78
N SER A 8 11.74 0.14 -2.22
CA SER A 8 12.72 1.24 -2.21
C SER A 8 13.08 1.71 -3.61
N SER A 9 13.18 0.79 -4.59
CA SER A 9 13.50 1.15 -5.99
C SER A 9 12.33 1.83 -6.69
N LEU A 10 11.09 1.52 -6.32
CA LEU A 10 9.88 2.14 -6.87
C LEU A 10 9.66 3.54 -6.30
N LEU A 11 9.90 3.75 -5.02
CA LEU A 11 9.84 5.07 -4.37
C LEU A 11 10.98 5.98 -4.82
N LEU A 12 12.18 5.43 -5.00
CA LEU A 12 13.33 6.18 -5.51
C LEU A 12 13.15 6.58 -6.98
N GLY A 13 12.57 5.71 -7.81
CA GLY A 13 12.27 6.01 -9.21
C GLY A 13 11.22 7.12 -9.38
N LEU A 14 10.27 7.24 -8.45
CA LEU A 14 9.26 8.30 -8.45
C LEU A 14 9.82 9.65 -7.98
N LEU A 15 10.82 9.63 -7.09
CA LEU A 15 11.47 10.83 -6.57
C LEU A 15 12.54 11.41 -7.53
N LEU A 16 13.15 10.57 -8.37
CA LEU A 16 14.16 11.00 -9.35
C LEU A 16 13.57 11.67 -10.60
N LEU A 17 12.26 11.58 -10.83
CA LEU A 17 11.56 12.26 -11.93
C LEU A 17 11.09 13.68 -11.57
N ILE A 18 11.34 14.15 -10.37
CA ILE A 18 11.00 15.52 -9.97
C ILE A 18 12.20 16.42 -10.25
N PRO A 19 12.16 17.33 -11.24
CA PRO A 19 13.20 18.34 -11.39
C PRO A 19 13.17 19.22 -10.14
N HIS A 20 14.34 19.43 -9.54
CA HIS A 20 14.68 20.29 -8.41
C HIS A 20 13.63 21.36 -8.06
N ILE A 21 12.69 21.04 -7.20
CA ILE A 21 11.68 22.00 -6.73
C ILE A 21 11.85 22.10 -5.20
N ALA A 22 12.68 23.01 -4.76
CA ALA A 22 12.68 23.49 -3.39
C ALA A 22 11.53 24.49 -3.23
N SER A 23 10.47 24.11 -2.52
CA SER A 23 9.34 24.96 -2.25
C SER A 23 9.44 25.49 -0.82
N THR A 24 9.81 26.76 -0.63
CA THR A 24 9.81 27.39 0.68
C THR A 24 8.62 28.32 0.83
N GLN A 25 7.80 28.12 1.84
CA GLN A 25 6.73 29.05 2.24
C GLN A 25 7.20 30.01 3.34
N PRO A 26 6.65 31.25 3.42
CA PRO A 26 7.08 32.24 4.40
C PRO A 26 6.74 31.81 5.83
N VAL A 27 7.72 31.91 6.70
CA VAL A 27 7.67 31.53 8.12
C VAL A 27 6.81 32.55 8.90
N ARG A 28 5.67 32.12 9.41
CA ARG A 28 5.06 32.75 10.57
C ARG A 28 5.68 32.17 11.84
N GLN A 29 5.96 33.03 12.81
CA GLN A 29 6.61 32.70 14.07
C GLN A 29 6.06 31.47 14.79
N PRO A 30 6.88 30.75 15.55
CA PRO A 30 6.65 29.40 15.96
C PRO A 30 5.89 29.29 17.29
N GLU A 31 4.64 28.98 17.26
CA GLU A 31 4.24 27.72 17.90
C GLU A 31 4.90 26.65 17.04
N ALA A 32 5.58 25.69 17.63
CA ALA A 32 6.36 24.68 16.90
C ALA A 32 5.63 24.28 15.62
N ALA A 33 6.03 24.83 14.48
CA ALA A 33 5.30 24.69 13.23
C ALA A 33 5.23 23.20 12.92
N ALA A 34 4.05 22.64 13.04
CA ALA A 34 3.84 21.24 12.72
C ALA A 34 4.36 21.04 11.29
N ASN A 35 5.33 20.14 11.13
CA ASN A 35 5.88 19.85 9.80
C ASN A 35 4.75 19.56 8.84
N PRO A 36 4.80 20.08 7.62
CA PRO A 36 3.71 19.90 6.67
C PRO A 36 3.50 18.42 6.39
N VAL A 37 2.24 17.97 6.52
CA VAL A 37 1.88 16.57 6.33
C VAL A 37 1.70 16.30 4.85
N SER A 38 2.49 15.36 4.33
CA SER A 38 2.39 14.84 2.98
C SER A 38 1.53 13.58 2.94
N LEU A 39 0.74 13.44 1.88
CA LEU A 39 -0.04 12.26 1.60
C LEU A 39 0.46 11.61 0.31
N VAL A 40 0.96 10.40 0.41
CA VAL A 40 1.32 9.58 -0.76
C VAL A 40 0.29 8.49 -0.95
N GLU A 41 -0.39 8.50 -2.08
CA GLU A 41 -1.35 7.48 -2.49
C GLU A 41 -0.73 6.57 -3.55
N ILE A 42 -0.68 5.28 -3.29
CA ILE A 42 -0.15 4.28 -4.20
C ILE A 42 -1.32 3.39 -4.65
N PRO A 43 -1.76 3.48 -5.89
CA PRO A 43 -2.75 2.57 -6.43
C PRO A 43 -2.11 1.21 -6.69
N LEU A 44 -2.64 0.18 -6.05
CA LEU A 44 -2.21 -1.20 -6.22
C LEU A 44 -3.29 -1.96 -7.00
N ARG A 45 -2.92 -2.53 -8.13
CA ARG A 45 -3.77 -3.41 -8.92
C ARG A 45 -3.21 -4.82 -8.87
N ILE A 46 -4.02 -5.75 -8.38
CA ILE A 46 -3.59 -7.13 -8.14
C ILE A 46 -4.42 -8.07 -9.00
N SER A 47 -3.75 -8.84 -9.87
CA SER A 47 -4.39 -9.92 -10.62
C SER A 47 -4.66 -11.11 -9.69
N LEU A 48 -5.82 -11.71 -9.87
CA LEU A 48 -6.22 -12.93 -9.19
C LEU A 48 -5.84 -14.20 -9.99
N ASP A 49 -5.23 -14.07 -11.18
CA ASP A 49 -4.94 -15.21 -12.06
C ASP A 49 -4.11 -16.29 -11.36
N ARG A 50 -3.09 -15.88 -10.60
CA ARG A 50 -2.27 -16.82 -9.84
C ARG A 50 -3.06 -17.53 -8.73
N LEU A 51 -3.98 -16.82 -8.08
CA LEU A 51 -4.86 -17.42 -7.10
C LEU A 51 -5.79 -18.45 -7.76
N PHE A 52 -6.25 -18.15 -8.97
CA PHE A 52 -7.12 -19.04 -9.75
C PHE A 52 -6.40 -20.32 -10.13
N GLU A 53 -5.17 -20.22 -10.62
CA GLU A 53 -4.35 -21.38 -10.95
C GLU A 53 -4.15 -22.28 -9.72
N VAL A 54 -3.79 -21.71 -8.59
CA VAL A 54 -3.60 -22.45 -7.34
C VAL A 54 -4.91 -23.09 -6.87
N ALA A 55 -6.03 -22.35 -6.90
CA ALA A 55 -7.33 -22.89 -6.52
C ALA A 55 -7.76 -24.03 -7.43
N GLU A 56 -7.52 -23.92 -8.75
CA GLU A 56 -7.84 -24.97 -9.72
C GLU A 56 -6.99 -26.25 -9.50
N GLN A 57 -5.74 -26.09 -9.10
CA GLN A 57 -4.83 -27.21 -8.82
C GLN A 57 -5.13 -27.90 -7.47
N GLU A 58 -5.40 -27.13 -6.45
CA GLU A 58 -5.60 -27.64 -5.08
C GLU A 58 -6.99 -28.23 -4.83
N MET A 59 -8.00 -27.78 -5.58
CA MET A 59 -9.37 -28.28 -5.39
C MET A 59 -9.60 -29.57 -6.17
N PRO A 60 -9.97 -30.68 -5.53
CA PRO A 60 -10.24 -31.96 -6.22
C PRO A 60 -11.30 -31.81 -7.30
N ARG A 61 -11.07 -32.41 -8.44
CA ARG A 61 -12.04 -32.44 -9.55
C ARG A 61 -13.12 -33.49 -9.37
N GLU A 62 -12.85 -34.48 -8.53
CA GLU A 62 -13.81 -35.55 -8.25
C GLU A 62 -14.07 -35.69 -6.76
N ALA A 63 -15.28 -36.04 -6.43
CA ALA A 63 -15.74 -36.36 -5.08
C ALA A 63 -16.74 -37.51 -5.11
N GLY A 64 -16.84 -38.23 -4.00
CA GLY A 64 -17.86 -39.27 -3.83
C GLY A 64 -17.35 -40.51 -3.16
N ASN A 65 -18.27 -41.44 -2.99
CA ASN A 65 -18.03 -42.74 -2.33
C ASN A 65 -18.55 -43.89 -3.19
N TRP A 66 -18.41 -43.83 -4.50
CA TRP A 66 -19.00 -44.78 -5.46
C TRP A 66 -18.66 -46.27 -5.18
N ARG A 67 -17.48 -46.50 -4.63
CA ARG A 67 -17.05 -47.87 -4.29
C ARG A 67 -17.71 -48.41 -3.01
N ASN A 68 -18.12 -47.54 -2.08
CA ASN A 68 -18.59 -47.88 -0.76
C ASN A 68 -19.97 -47.26 -0.53
N TRP A 69 -20.89 -48.08 0.00
CA TRP A 69 -22.19 -47.60 0.49
C TRP A 69 -22.00 -46.89 1.82
N ARG A 70 -22.69 -45.78 2.01
CA ARG A 70 -22.73 -45.03 3.26
C ARG A 70 -24.19 -44.81 3.64
N GLU A 71 -24.48 -45.03 4.90
CA GLU A 71 -25.81 -44.70 5.43
C GLU A 71 -25.94 -43.17 5.54
N THR A 72 -27.03 -42.67 4.98
CA THR A 72 -27.40 -41.25 5.00
C THR A 72 -28.90 -41.17 5.12
N TYR A 73 -29.41 -40.59 6.20
CA TYR A 73 -30.84 -40.47 6.49
C TYR A 73 -31.60 -41.83 6.50
N GLY A 74 -31.01 -42.87 7.06
CA GLY A 74 -31.62 -44.20 7.14
C GLY A 74 -31.67 -44.97 5.81
N VAL A 75 -30.94 -44.54 4.81
CA VAL A 75 -30.82 -45.16 3.50
C VAL A 75 -29.33 -45.26 3.15
N GLU A 76 -28.89 -46.38 2.64
CA GLU A 76 -27.53 -46.50 2.13
C GLU A 76 -27.44 -45.84 0.76
N THR A 77 -26.48 -44.93 0.66
CA THR A 77 -26.25 -44.14 -0.54
C THR A 77 -24.81 -44.27 -1.03
N ARG A 78 -24.62 -44.15 -2.32
CA ARG A 78 -23.33 -43.94 -2.95
C ARG A 78 -23.49 -42.92 -4.07
N TYR A 79 -22.45 -42.09 -4.27
CA TYR A 79 -22.50 -41.08 -5.30
C TYR A 79 -21.11 -40.89 -5.89
N ARG A 80 -21.06 -40.30 -7.07
CA ARG A 80 -19.89 -39.72 -7.69
C ARG A 80 -20.26 -38.35 -8.25
N ALA A 81 -19.40 -37.39 -8.00
CA ALA A 81 -19.55 -36.06 -8.52
C ALA A 81 -18.20 -35.61 -9.11
N TRP A 82 -18.24 -34.82 -10.14
CA TRP A 82 -17.06 -34.20 -10.72
C TRP A 82 -17.37 -32.76 -11.07
N ARG A 83 -16.38 -31.88 -10.91
CA ARG A 83 -16.53 -30.48 -11.27
C ARG A 83 -15.83 -30.16 -12.59
N GLY A 84 -16.40 -29.21 -13.32
CA GLY A 84 -15.71 -28.49 -14.37
C GLY A 84 -14.68 -27.47 -13.82
N PRO A 85 -14.10 -26.65 -14.69
CA PRO A 85 -13.22 -25.56 -14.29
C PRO A 85 -13.90 -24.61 -13.31
N LEU A 86 -13.12 -24.07 -12.37
CA LEU A 86 -13.59 -23.02 -11.48
C LEU A 86 -13.84 -21.74 -12.26
N GLN A 87 -14.92 -21.07 -11.96
CA GLN A 87 -15.25 -19.73 -12.44
C GLN A 87 -15.16 -18.78 -11.27
N LEU A 88 -14.29 -17.79 -11.39
CA LEU A 88 -14.05 -16.82 -10.35
C LEU A 88 -14.35 -15.43 -10.90
N ALA A 89 -15.05 -14.64 -10.10
CA ALA A 89 -15.35 -13.27 -10.45
C ALA A 89 -15.36 -12.41 -9.18
N MET A 90 -14.70 -11.26 -9.28
CA MET A 90 -14.69 -10.26 -8.22
C MET A 90 -15.70 -9.17 -8.54
N HIS A 91 -16.56 -8.83 -7.58
CA HIS A 91 -17.47 -7.69 -7.65
C HIS A 91 -17.41 -6.92 -6.33
N GLY A 92 -16.94 -5.68 -6.39
CA GLY A 92 -16.68 -4.90 -5.18
C GLY A 92 -15.73 -5.62 -4.23
N GLN A 93 -16.18 -5.96 -3.03
CA GLN A 93 -15.40 -6.66 -2.00
C GLN A 93 -15.65 -8.18 -1.97
N VAL A 94 -16.45 -8.70 -2.88
CA VAL A 94 -16.88 -10.09 -2.86
C VAL A 94 -16.28 -10.87 -4.02
N LEU A 95 -15.48 -11.87 -3.69
CA LEU A 95 -15.00 -12.88 -4.63
C LEU A 95 -16.03 -14.01 -4.69
N THR A 96 -16.59 -14.25 -5.86
CA THR A 96 -17.48 -15.37 -6.12
C THR A 96 -16.70 -16.47 -6.83
N VAL A 97 -16.76 -17.68 -6.28
CA VAL A 97 -16.16 -18.89 -6.84
C VAL A 97 -17.27 -19.87 -7.13
N GLN A 98 -17.40 -20.31 -8.38
CA GLN A 98 -18.45 -21.24 -8.81
C GLN A 98 -17.85 -22.37 -9.64
N ALA A 99 -18.53 -23.52 -9.63
CA ALA A 99 -18.24 -24.62 -10.54
C ALA A 99 -19.53 -25.31 -11.01
N ARG A 100 -19.51 -25.73 -12.26
CA ARG A 100 -20.52 -26.69 -12.75
C ARG A 100 -20.11 -28.06 -12.27
N VAL A 101 -21.10 -28.80 -11.73
CA VAL A 101 -20.90 -30.16 -11.21
C VAL A 101 -21.80 -31.10 -11.97
N GLY A 102 -21.22 -32.19 -12.48
CA GLY A 102 -21.94 -33.35 -12.91
C GLY A 102 -21.94 -34.39 -11.80
N TYR A 103 -23.06 -35.07 -11.61
CA TYR A 103 -23.14 -36.09 -10.59
C TYR A 103 -24.15 -37.19 -10.94
N TRP A 104 -23.96 -38.33 -10.30
CA TRP A 104 -24.95 -39.40 -10.19
C TRP A 104 -24.99 -39.89 -8.76
N ILE A 105 -26.17 -40.41 -8.36
CA ILE A 105 -26.43 -40.98 -7.05
C ILE A 105 -27.19 -42.26 -7.17
N GLN A 106 -26.90 -43.21 -6.28
CA GLN A 106 -27.64 -44.42 -6.13
C GLN A 106 -27.97 -44.62 -4.63
N ALA A 107 -29.17 -44.99 -4.36
CA ALA A 107 -29.68 -45.33 -3.04
C ALA A 107 -30.14 -46.76 -3.00
N ARG A 108 -29.98 -47.43 -1.85
CA ARG A 108 -30.59 -48.72 -1.57
C ARG A 108 -31.16 -48.75 -0.15
N LYS A 109 -32.24 -49.43 0.00
CA LYS A 109 -32.83 -49.68 1.29
C LYS A 109 -33.28 -51.15 1.35
N GLN A 110 -32.83 -51.82 2.40
CA GLN A 110 -33.28 -53.19 2.68
C GLN A 110 -34.66 -53.14 3.32
N VAL A 111 -35.63 -53.81 2.74
CA VAL A 111 -37.00 -53.88 3.23
C VAL A 111 -37.31 -55.32 3.52
N LEU A 112 -38.00 -55.61 4.64
CA LEU A 112 -38.34 -56.93 5.11
C LEU A 112 -37.16 -57.93 5.25
N GLY A 113 -35.95 -57.40 5.49
CA GLY A 113 -34.74 -58.21 5.72
C GLY A 113 -34.13 -58.90 4.53
N THR A 114 -34.82 -59.00 3.39
CA THR A 114 -34.36 -59.75 2.19
C THR A 114 -34.44 -58.97 0.87
N LEU A 115 -35.28 -57.95 0.79
CA LEU A 115 -35.53 -57.23 -0.46
C LEU A 115 -34.71 -55.92 -0.52
N ASP A 116 -33.70 -55.88 -1.41
CA ASP A 116 -32.93 -54.69 -1.70
C ASP A 116 -33.64 -53.82 -2.73
N LEU A 117 -34.29 -52.76 -2.29
CA LEU A 117 -34.84 -51.74 -3.20
C LEU A 117 -33.73 -50.78 -3.60
N LYS A 118 -33.38 -50.75 -4.88
CA LYS A 118 -32.39 -49.87 -5.46
C LYS A 118 -33.05 -48.82 -6.34
N SER A 119 -32.65 -47.57 -6.12
CA SER A 119 -33.09 -46.45 -6.92
C SER A 119 -31.89 -45.55 -7.28
N SER A 120 -31.96 -44.87 -8.39
CA SER A 120 -30.83 -44.03 -8.85
C SER A 120 -31.32 -42.82 -9.64
N CYS A 121 -30.46 -41.84 -9.74
CA CYS A 121 -30.66 -40.72 -10.65
C CYS A 121 -29.32 -40.42 -11.35
N GLY A 122 -29.36 -40.23 -12.65
CA GLY A 122 -28.18 -39.98 -13.48
C GLY A 122 -27.24 -41.18 -13.72
N VAL A 123 -27.61 -42.41 -13.29
CA VAL A 123 -26.76 -43.62 -13.45
C VAL A 123 -27.02 -44.34 -14.76
N LYS A 124 -28.26 -44.54 -15.13
CA LYS A 124 -28.70 -45.12 -16.40
C LYS A 124 -29.10 -44.04 -17.42
N GLU A 125 -29.09 -42.82 -17.01
CA GLU A 125 -29.44 -41.61 -17.73
C GLU A 125 -28.22 -40.70 -17.79
N PRO A 126 -28.22 -39.62 -18.59
CA PRO A 126 -27.17 -38.63 -18.54
C PRO A 126 -26.96 -38.10 -17.12
N PRO A 127 -25.70 -37.82 -16.72
CA PRO A 127 -25.43 -37.28 -15.41
C PRO A 127 -26.23 -36.02 -15.13
N ARG A 128 -26.70 -35.86 -13.91
CA ARG A 128 -27.40 -34.64 -13.46
C ARG A 128 -26.40 -33.53 -13.25
N ARG A 129 -26.83 -32.30 -13.50
CA ARG A 129 -25.99 -31.12 -13.47
C ARG A 129 -26.46 -30.11 -12.41
N ALA A 130 -25.53 -29.49 -11.74
CA ALA A 130 -25.76 -28.42 -10.81
C ALA A 130 -24.66 -27.36 -10.90
N VAL A 131 -24.91 -26.20 -10.34
CA VAL A 131 -23.91 -25.16 -10.08
C VAL A 131 -23.81 -24.97 -8.58
N ILE A 132 -22.60 -25.14 -8.07
CA ILE A 132 -22.29 -24.88 -6.66
C ILE A 132 -21.35 -23.67 -6.56
N GLY A 133 -21.37 -22.97 -5.45
CA GLY A 133 -20.48 -21.82 -5.31
C GLY A 133 -20.39 -21.29 -3.90
N VAL A 134 -19.40 -20.45 -3.72
CA VAL A 134 -19.14 -19.70 -2.49
C VAL A 134 -18.89 -18.25 -2.81
N GLN A 135 -19.27 -17.39 -1.90
CA GLN A 135 -18.88 -15.98 -1.87
C GLN A 135 -17.92 -15.77 -0.72
N ILE A 136 -16.80 -15.15 -1.01
CA ILE A 136 -15.75 -14.85 -0.03
C ILE A 136 -15.61 -13.33 0.04
N ARG A 137 -15.85 -12.77 1.21
CA ARG A 137 -15.62 -11.36 1.50
C ARG A 137 -14.31 -11.22 2.24
N LEU A 138 -13.48 -10.29 1.78
CA LEU A 138 -12.19 -9.99 2.36
C LEU A 138 -12.26 -8.63 3.06
N ASP A 139 -12.04 -8.61 4.36
CA ASP A 139 -11.99 -7.40 5.17
C ASP A 139 -10.65 -7.31 5.90
N TRP A 140 -10.14 -6.08 6.05
CA TRP A 140 -8.96 -5.80 6.84
C TRP A 140 -9.34 -5.54 8.30
N GLY A 141 -8.65 -6.19 9.22
CA GLY A 141 -8.68 -5.84 10.64
C GLY A 141 -7.73 -4.68 10.95
N PRO A 142 -7.97 -3.96 12.06
CA PRO A 142 -7.08 -2.86 12.48
C PRO A 142 -5.68 -3.35 12.87
N ASP A 143 -5.52 -4.61 13.12
CA ASP A 143 -4.28 -5.32 13.45
C ASP A 143 -3.49 -5.81 12.23
N TRP A 144 -3.83 -5.31 11.02
CA TRP A 144 -3.24 -5.73 9.74
C TRP A 144 -3.51 -7.20 9.37
N THR A 145 -4.52 -7.80 9.99
CA THR A 145 -4.97 -9.13 9.62
C THR A 145 -6.01 -9.07 8.52
N LEU A 146 -5.86 -9.90 7.50
CA LEU A 146 -6.89 -10.10 6.51
C LEU A 146 -7.89 -11.13 7.04
N ARG A 147 -9.17 -10.75 7.13
CA ARG A 147 -10.25 -11.56 7.70
C ARG A 147 -11.20 -12.01 6.60
N PRO A 148 -11.03 -13.22 6.09
CA PRO A 148 -11.96 -13.78 5.12
C PRO A 148 -13.23 -14.24 5.83
N ALA A 149 -14.38 -13.81 5.32
CA ALA A 149 -15.69 -14.37 5.65
C ALA A 149 -16.25 -15.04 4.41
N PHE A 150 -16.87 -16.20 4.54
CA PHE A 150 -17.46 -16.89 3.41
C PHE A 150 -18.95 -17.21 3.64
N ARG A 151 -19.67 -17.33 2.55
CA ARG A 151 -21.04 -17.81 2.49
C ARG A 151 -21.15 -18.83 1.36
N VAL A 152 -21.67 -20.00 1.64
CA VAL A 152 -22.07 -20.96 0.61
C VAL A 152 -23.29 -20.43 -0.11
N MET A 153 -23.26 -20.45 -1.42
CA MET A 153 -24.40 -20.06 -2.25
C MET A 153 -25.40 -21.22 -2.33
N PRO A 154 -26.71 -20.94 -2.44
CA PRO A 154 -27.69 -21.99 -2.71
C PRO A 154 -27.32 -22.77 -3.98
N THR A 155 -27.34 -24.09 -3.90
CA THR A 155 -27.05 -24.95 -5.04
C THR A 155 -28.09 -24.76 -6.12
N ARG A 156 -27.70 -24.39 -7.33
CA ARG A 156 -28.62 -24.26 -8.46
C ARG A 156 -28.57 -25.51 -9.32
N PHE A 157 -29.61 -26.29 -9.27
CA PHE A 157 -29.77 -27.47 -10.11
C PHE A 157 -30.18 -27.08 -11.52
N LEU A 158 -29.53 -27.70 -12.50
CA LEU A 158 -29.87 -27.58 -13.92
C LEU A 158 -30.82 -28.74 -14.32
N ASP A 159 -30.69 -29.88 -13.65
CA ASP A 159 -31.51 -31.06 -13.84
C ASP A 159 -32.02 -31.54 -12.49
N ARG A 160 -33.31 -31.87 -12.37
CA ARG A 160 -33.88 -32.48 -11.17
C ARG A 160 -33.35 -33.90 -11.00
N CYS A 161 -33.25 -34.35 -9.77
CA CYS A 161 -32.86 -35.70 -9.44
C CYS A 161 -34.12 -36.47 -8.91
N GLU A 162 -34.85 -37.05 -9.81
CA GLU A 162 -35.97 -37.90 -9.51
C GLU A 162 -35.48 -39.35 -9.46
N MET A 163 -35.79 -40.05 -8.38
CA MET A 163 -35.36 -41.43 -8.17
C MET A 163 -36.20 -42.37 -9.02
N THR A 164 -35.54 -43.29 -9.74
CA THR A 164 -36.18 -44.23 -10.69
C THR A 164 -37.23 -45.15 -10.06
N LEU A 165 -37.23 -45.30 -8.75
CA LEU A 165 -38.25 -46.03 -8.01
C LEU A 165 -39.15 -45.00 -7.31
N ALA A 166 -40.43 -44.93 -7.67
CA ALA A 166 -41.49 -44.09 -7.10
C ALA A 166 -41.36 -42.56 -7.41
N ASP A 167 -40.60 -42.14 -8.39
CA ASP A 167 -40.46 -40.74 -8.88
C ASP A 167 -40.31 -39.69 -7.77
N ILE A 168 -39.57 -40.05 -6.72
CA ILE A 168 -39.35 -39.16 -5.58
C ILE A 168 -38.27 -38.15 -5.96
N ASP A 169 -38.57 -36.83 -5.89
CA ASP A 169 -37.62 -35.77 -6.06
C ASP A 169 -36.72 -35.63 -4.81
N VAL A 170 -35.47 -36.04 -4.94
CA VAL A 170 -34.46 -35.96 -3.89
C VAL A 170 -33.51 -34.74 -4.06
N THR A 171 -33.76 -33.88 -5.05
CA THR A 171 -32.99 -32.68 -5.33
C THR A 171 -32.77 -31.83 -4.09
N PRO A 172 -33.79 -31.58 -3.20
CA PRO A 172 -33.58 -30.78 -2.00
C PRO A 172 -32.63 -31.42 -0.95
N LEU A 173 -32.57 -32.77 -0.92
CA LEU A 173 -31.66 -33.49 -0.03
C LEU A 173 -30.24 -33.39 -0.52
N ILE A 174 -30.04 -33.52 -1.83
CA ILE A 174 -28.72 -33.38 -2.48
C ILE A 174 -28.22 -31.94 -2.31
N ALA A 175 -29.08 -30.93 -2.43
CA ALA A 175 -28.74 -29.54 -2.19
C ALA A 175 -28.12 -29.35 -0.81
N ARG A 176 -28.81 -29.78 0.22
CA ARG A 176 -28.35 -29.69 1.61
C ARG A 176 -27.03 -30.40 1.84
N GLU A 177 -26.84 -31.55 1.24
CA GLU A 177 -25.60 -32.32 1.38
C GLU A 177 -24.42 -31.62 0.66
N PHE A 178 -24.62 -31.11 -0.54
CA PHE A 178 -23.58 -30.33 -1.24
C PHE A 178 -23.19 -29.06 -0.47
N GLU A 179 -24.16 -28.32 0.02
CA GLU A 179 -23.95 -27.10 0.78
C GLU A 179 -23.23 -27.40 2.10
N ARG A 180 -23.61 -28.47 2.81
CA ARG A 180 -22.96 -28.92 4.03
C ARG A 180 -21.49 -29.29 3.78
N GLN A 181 -21.22 -30.13 2.77
CA GLN A 181 -19.85 -30.54 2.42
C GLN A 181 -19.00 -29.35 2.00
N LEU A 182 -19.55 -28.44 1.20
CA LEU A 182 -18.85 -27.24 0.77
C LEU A 182 -18.53 -26.34 1.96
N GLN A 183 -19.46 -26.19 2.90
CA GLN A 183 -19.25 -25.42 4.11
C GLN A 183 -18.16 -26.00 5.01
N GLU A 184 -18.11 -27.32 5.17
CA GLU A 184 -17.06 -28.01 5.93
C GLU A 184 -15.68 -27.85 5.27
N LYS A 185 -15.60 -28.05 3.95
CA LYS A 185 -14.36 -27.86 3.19
C LYS A 185 -13.86 -26.41 3.26
N MET A 186 -14.76 -25.44 3.16
CA MET A 186 -14.40 -24.04 3.27
C MET A 186 -13.89 -23.66 4.67
N ARG A 187 -14.51 -24.17 5.74
CA ARG A 187 -14.00 -23.97 7.11
C ARG A 187 -12.60 -24.55 7.28
N ALA A 188 -12.37 -25.76 6.79
CA ALA A 188 -11.04 -26.38 6.84
C ALA A 188 -10.01 -25.58 6.05
N ALA A 189 -10.34 -25.15 4.83
CA ALA A 189 -9.46 -24.34 4.00
C ALA A 189 -9.10 -22.99 4.66
N LEU A 190 -10.06 -22.32 5.29
CA LEU A 190 -9.79 -21.08 6.01
C LEU A 190 -8.89 -21.30 7.24
N GLY A 191 -9.05 -22.42 7.93
CA GLY A 191 -8.17 -22.80 9.04
C GLY A 191 -6.71 -22.94 8.62
N THR A 192 -6.44 -23.48 7.43
CA THR A 192 -5.07 -23.60 6.88
C THR A 192 -4.52 -22.28 6.33
N LEU A 193 -5.38 -21.35 5.94
CA LEU A 193 -4.97 -20.03 5.43
C LEU A 193 -4.67 -19.04 6.55
N ALA A 194 -5.29 -19.16 7.71
CA ALA A 194 -5.16 -18.20 8.81
C ALA A 194 -3.69 -17.92 9.21
N PRO A 195 -2.79 -18.92 9.38
CA PRO A 195 -1.40 -18.66 9.70
C PRO A 195 -0.64 -17.89 8.60
N ARG A 196 -0.97 -18.15 7.33
CA ARG A 196 -0.34 -17.44 6.18
C ARG A 196 -0.78 -15.99 6.12
N LEU A 197 -2.03 -15.71 6.46
CA LEU A 197 -2.58 -14.35 6.51
C LEU A 197 -2.04 -13.54 7.69
N ALA A 198 -1.71 -14.20 8.81
CA ALA A 198 -1.08 -13.56 9.97
C ALA A 198 0.31 -13.01 9.65
N GLY A 199 1.05 -13.60 8.72
CA GLY A 199 2.38 -13.13 8.28
C GLY A 199 2.38 -11.78 7.56
N ILE A 200 1.23 -11.29 7.10
CA ILE A 200 1.11 -10.00 6.40
C ILE A 200 1.52 -8.85 7.32
N ARG A 201 1.11 -8.87 8.57
CA ARG A 201 1.48 -7.85 9.55
C ARG A 201 3.00 -7.71 9.68
N GLN A 202 3.72 -8.82 9.80
CA GLN A 202 5.17 -8.82 9.95
C GLN A 202 5.87 -8.22 8.71
N GLN A 203 5.38 -8.52 7.52
CA GLN A 203 5.91 -7.94 6.28
C GLN A 203 5.67 -6.42 6.22
N VAL A 204 4.45 -5.97 6.56
CA VAL A 204 4.13 -4.53 6.60
C VAL A 204 4.97 -3.82 7.66
N GLU A 205 5.22 -4.45 8.81
CA GLU A 205 6.07 -3.90 9.85
C GLU A 205 7.52 -3.73 9.38
N GLY A 206 8.04 -4.68 8.60
CA GLY A 206 9.35 -4.54 7.95
C GLY A 206 9.42 -3.32 7.04
N TYR A 207 8.45 -3.15 6.13
CA TYR A 207 8.39 -1.96 5.27
C TYR A 207 8.19 -0.66 6.05
N TRP A 208 7.41 -0.69 7.14
CA TRP A 208 7.23 0.46 8.01
C TRP A 208 8.54 0.90 8.67
N GLN A 209 9.38 -0.05 9.08
CA GLN A 209 10.71 0.23 9.62
C GLN A 209 11.66 0.78 8.55
N GLU A 210 11.62 0.24 7.33
CA GLU A 210 12.40 0.74 6.21
C GLU A 210 12.03 2.19 5.84
N LEU A 211 10.75 2.55 5.87
CA LEU A 211 10.29 3.92 5.60
C LEU A 211 10.80 4.95 6.63
N GLN A 212 11.24 4.50 7.79
CA GLN A 212 11.79 5.36 8.84
C GLN A 212 13.30 5.56 8.72
N GLN A 213 13.97 4.81 7.84
CA GLN A 213 15.40 4.96 7.64
C GLN A 213 15.70 6.21 6.81
N PRO A 214 16.81 6.90 7.10
CA PRO A 214 17.27 8.00 6.25
C PRO A 214 17.57 7.49 4.84
N VAL A 215 17.10 8.22 3.84
CA VAL A 215 17.47 8.00 2.44
C VAL A 215 18.53 8.99 2.06
N GLN A 216 19.76 8.52 1.87
CA GLN A 216 20.85 9.39 1.45
C GLN A 216 20.66 9.82 0.00
N LEU A 217 20.58 11.11 -0.25
CA LEU A 217 20.40 11.71 -1.57
C LEU A 217 21.73 12.15 -2.18
N TRP A 218 22.56 12.82 -1.36
CA TRP A 218 23.91 13.27 -1.70
C TRP A 218 24.87 12.94 -0.55
N SER A 219 26.13 13.31 -0.69
CA SER A 219 27.17 12.96 0.29
C SER A 219 26.88 13.45 1.71
N ASP A 220 26.20 14.58 1.83
CA ASP A 220 25.92 15.27 3.09
C ASP A 220 24.44 15.55 3.34
N GLN A 221 23.54 15.06 2.46
CA GLN A 221 22.13 15.32 2.57
C GLN A 221 21.30 14.02 2.58
N SER A 222 20.41 13.95 3.54
CA SER A 222 19.52 12.80 3.73
C SER A 222 18.06 13.26 3.77
N LEU A 223 17.18 12.43 3.21
CA LEU A 223 15.74 12.58 3.31
C LEU A 223 15.21 11.65 4.41
N LEU A 224 14.57 12.23 5.41
CA LEU A 224 13.78 11.53 6.42
C LEU A 224 12.31 11.58 6.01
N LEU A 225 11.69 10.44 5.74
CA LEU A 225 10.27 10.39 5.35
C LEU A 225 9.33 10.62 6.53
N ASN A 226 9.75 10.30 7.75
CA ASN A 226 8.99 10.48 9.00
C ASN A 226 7.53 10.02 8.87
N PRO A 227 7.26 8.74 8.59
CA PRO A 227 5.89 8.27 8.42
C PRO A 227 5.08 8.41 9.72
N ARG A 228 3.85 8.93 9.59
CA ARG A 228 2.91 9.20 10.71
C ARG A 228 1.74 8.25 10.74
N GLY A 229 1.31 7.79 9.57
CA GLY A 229 0.15 6.93 9.45
C GLY A 229 0.12 6.20 8.13
N ILE A 230 -0.59 5.10 8.11
CA ILE A 230 -0.76 4.27 6.93
C ILE A 230 -2.20 3.76 6.88
N GLY A 231 -2.79 3.80 5.72
CA GLY A 231 -4.17 3.38 5.52
C GLY A 231 -4.35 2.62 4.22
N LEU A 232 -5.41 1.82 4.17
CA LEU A 232 -5.83 1.12 2.96
C LEU A 232 -7.27 1.51 2.60
N SER A 233 -7.51 1.71 1.31
CA SER A 233 -8.89 1.80 0.83
C SER A 233 -9.58 0.42 0.94
N PRO A 234 -10.92 0.38 0.93
CA PRO A 234 -11.63 -0.87 0.72
C PRO A 234 -11.15 -1.55 -0.55
N LEU A 235 -11.06 -2.89 -0.51
CA LEU A 235 -10.80 -3.69 -1.70
C LEU A 235 -11.96 -3.53 -2.67
N THR A 236 -11.67 -3.11 -3.89
CA THR A 236 -12.67 -3.00 -4.95
C THR A 236 -12.23 -3.85 -6.13
N GLY A 237 -13.07 -4.80 -6.54
CA GLY A 237 -12.70 -5.74 -7.56
C GLY A 237 -13.69 -5.80 -8.71
N HIS A 238 -13.17 -6.15 -9.88
CA HIS A 238 -13.93 -6.42 -11.07
C HIS A 238 -13.29 -7.54 -11.91
N GLY A 239 -14.08 -8.55 -12.23
CA GLY A 239 -13.58 -9.69 -13.01
C GLY A 239 -12.51 -10.49 -12.27
N ASN A 240 -11.29 -10.55 -12.81
CA ASN A 240 -10.15 -11.30 -12.29
C ASN A 240 -9.12 -10.46 -11.52
N ARG A 241 -9.48 -9.25 -11.10
CA ARG A 241 -8.55 -8.33 -10.42
C ARG A 241 -9.25 -7.56 -9.32
N PHE A 242 -8.47 -7.07 -8.38
CA PHE A 242 -8.92 -6.09 -7.42
C PHE A 242 -7.95 -4.91 -7.32
N ASP A 243 -8.51 -3.77 -7.01
CA ASP A 243 -7.78 -2.52 -6.78
C ASP A 243 -7.87 -2.17 -5.30
N VAL A 244 -6.77 -1.67 -4.76
CA VAL A 244 -6.67 -1.11 -3.41
C VAL A 244 -5.73 0.09 -3.47
N ARG A 245 -5.97 1.12 -2.68
CA ARG A 245 -5.05 2.25 -2.54
C ARG A 245 -4.40 2.19 -1.18
N LEU A 246 -3.10 2.23 -1.19
CA LEU A 246 -2.29 2.43 0.00
C LEU A 246 -2.07 3.93 0.16
N ALA A 247 -2.40 4.47 1.33
CA ALA A 247 -2.15 5.85 1.69
C ALA A 247 -1.11 5.90 2.81
N VAL A 248 -0.05 6.65 2.62
CA VAL A 248 0.97 6.89 3.64
C VAL A 248 0.98 8.38 3.97
N LEU A 249 0.72 8.70 5.23
CA LEU A 249 0.88 10.03 5.79
C LEU A 249 2.31 10.16 6.30
N MET A 250 3.02 11.19 5.89
CA MET A 250 4.40 11.41 6.27
C MET A 250 4.70 12.91 6.42
N GLU A 251 5.76 13.21 7.15
CA GLU A 251 6.32 14.56 7.33
C GLU A 251 7.76 14.55 6.81
N PRO A 252 7.95 14.54 5.48
CA PRO A 252 9.29 14.44 4.91
C PRO A 252 10.11 15.66 5.25
N GLN A 253 11.36 15.42 5.62
CA GLN A 253 12.33 16.44 6.03
C GLN A 253 13.68 16.14 5.38
N MET A 254 14.29 17.15 4.80
CA MET A 254 15.66 17.07 4.33
C MET A 254 16.59 17.61 5.42
N VAL A 255 17.59 16.84 5.75
CA VAL A 255 18.60 17.21 6.76
C VAL A 255 19.99 17.15 6.14
N THR A 256 20.85 18.11 6.55
CA THR A 256 22.26 18.16 6.18
C THR A 256 23.12 17.53 7.27
N GLY A 257 24.17 16.82 6.89
CA GLY A 257 25.05 16.13 7.82
C GLY A 257 24.56 14.72 8.20
N THR A 258 24.97 14.25 9.38
CA THR A 258 24.65 12.88 9.82
C THR A 258 23.21 12.80 10.30
N ALA A 259 22.34 12.26 9.46
CA ALA A 259 20.94 12.01 9.84
C ALA A 259 20.88 10.84 10.84
N SER A 260 20.27 11.08 12.00
CA SER A 260 19.94 10.02 12.96
C SER A 260 18.45 9.82 13.07
N VAL A 261 18.01 8.56 13.06
CA VAL A 261 16.61 8.21 13.39
C VAL A 261 16.42 8.44 14.89
N SER A 262 15.69 9.47 15.25
CA SER A 262 15.53 9.86 16.66
C SER A 262 14.84 8.77 17.51
N ARG A 263 13.89 8.02 16.99
CA ARG A 263 13.28 6.80 17.56
C ARG A 263 12.44 6.11 16.50
N SER A 264 12.64 4.81 16.31
CA SER A 264 11.75 3.99 15.47
C SER A 264 10.35 3.93 16.10
N ARG A 265 9.32 4.21 15.32
CA ARG A 265 7.92 4.15 15.72
C ARG A 265 7.34 2.79 15.35
N PRO A 266 6.56 2.17 16.22
CA PRO A 266 5.87 0.93 15.89
C PRO A 266 4.85 1.16 14.76
N LEU A 267 4.54 0.10 14.03
CA LEU A 267 3.50 0.14 12.99
C LEU A 267 2.16 0.55 13.63
N PRO A 268 1.53 1.64 13.16
CA PRO A 268 0.24 2.07 13.70
C PRO A 268 -0.88 1.09 13.32
N PRO A 269 -2.00 1.09 14.03
CA PRO A 269 -3.19 0.37 13.61
C PRO A 269 -3.60 0.75 12.19
N LEU A 270 -4.06 -0.24 11.41
CA LEU A 270 -4.53 0.01 10.05
C LEU A 270 -5.76 0.94 10.08
N GLN A 271 -5.65 2.05 9.38
CA GLN A 271 -6.76 2.98 9.20
C GLN A 271 -7.46 2.69 7.87
N ARG A 272 -8.78 2.80 7.87
CA ARG A 272 -9.55 2.79 6.62
C ARG A 272 -9.38 4.13 5.95
N TYR A 273 -8.89 4.10 4.73
CA TYR A 273 -8.68 5.29 3.92
C TYR A 273 -9.70 5.33 2.78
N TYR A 274 -10.39 6.47 2.65
CA TYR A 274 -11.29 6.72 1.55
C TYR A 274 -10.70 7.85 0.70
N PRO A 275 -10.21 7.55 -0.52
CA PRO A 275 -9.60 8.56 -1.37
C PRO A 275 -10.60 9.66 -1.70
N ARG A 276 -10.21 10.91 -1.49
CA ARG A 276 -11.01 12.11 -1.79
C ARG A 276 -10.59 12.80 -3.08
N SER A 277 -9.36 12.55 -3.53
CA SER A 277 -8.79 13.10 -4.76
C SER A 277 -7.82 12.09 -5.36
N THR A 278 -7.49 12.26 -6.63
CA THR A 278 -6.41 11.52 -7.29
C THR A 278 -5.21 12.45 -7.38
N GLY A 279 -4.10 12.08 -6.77
CA GLY A 279 -2.86 12.86 -6.88
C GLY A 279 -1.87 12.61 -5.76
N LEU A 280 -0.64 13.00 -6.01
CA LEU A 280 0.43 13.06 -5.03
C LEU A 280 0.44 14.48 -4.44
N ASN A 281 0.20 14.61 -3.13
CA ASN A 281 0.43 15.86 -2.40
C ASN A 281 1.68 15.66 -1.53
N LEU A 282 2.80 16.15 -2.02
CA LEU A 282 4.07 16.11 -1.32
C LEU A 282 4.43 17.51 -0.83
N GLN A 283 4.56 17.67 0.47
CA GLN A 283 5.09 18.86 1.11
C GLN A 283 6.40 18.46 1.78
N LEU A 284 7.48 19.08 1.39
CA LEU A 284 8.82 18.81 1.90
C LEU A 284 9.28 19.98 2.75
N ALA A 285 9.58 19.73 4.03
CA ALA A 285 10.30 20.68 4.87
C ALA A 285 11.80 20.51 4.61
N VAL A 286 12.50 21.62 4.34
CA VAL A 286 13.94 21.65 4.20
C VAL A 286 14.49 22.45 5.37
N GLU A 287 15.26 21.80 6.22
CA GLU A 287 16.02 22.46 7.30
C GLU A 287 17.48 22.54 6.86
N LEU A 288 18.00 23.76 6.79
CA LEU A 288 19.40 24.05 6.57
C LEU A 288 19.97 24.59 7.86
N ASP A 289 20.97 23.91 8.40
CA ASP A 289 21.73 24.43 9.52
C ASP A 289 22.60 25.60 9.04
N TYR A 290 22.58 26.71 9.76
CA TYR A 290 23.38 27.86 9.43
C TYR A 290 24.90 27.58 9.50
N ASP A 291 25.34 26.68 10.35
CA ASP A 291 26.76 26.30 10.40
C ASP A 291 27.17 25.52 9.14
N ASP A 292 26.32 24.65 8.61
CA ASP A 292 26.55 23.94 7.36
C ASP A 292 26.51 24.90 6.16
N LEU A 293 25.52 25.82 6.15
CA LEU A 293 25.42 26.87 5.16
C LEU A 293 26.66 27.75 5.15
N ASN A 294 27.15 28.17 6.32
CA ASN A 294 28.32 28.99 6.46
C ASN A 294 29.60 28.28 5.98
N ARG A 295 29.75 26.98 6.26
CA ARG A 295 30.89 26.19 5.73
C ARG A 295 30.84 26.15 4.21
N SER A 296 29.67 25.93 3.61
CA SER A 296 29.50 25.88 2.16
C SER A 296 29.75 27.23 1.52
N LEU A 297 29.20 28.32 2.08
CA LEU A 297 29.41 29.68 1.60
C LEU A 297 30.87 30.12 1.71
N THR A 298 31.52 29.81 2.83
CA THR A 298 32.96 30.12 3.01
C THR A 298 33.79 29.37 1.97
N GLY A 299 33.50 28.09 1.71
CA GLY A 299 34.23 27.30 0.71
C GLY A 299 34.05 27.78 -0.73
N LEU A 300 32.89 28.37 -1.04
CA LEU A 300 32.56 28.85 -2.38
C LEU A 300 33.01 30.31 -2.64
N LEU A 301 32.93 31.16 -1.62
CA LEU A 301 32.98 32.60 -1.81
C LEU A 301 34.22 33.24 -1.16
N SER A 302 34.85 32.61 -0.18
CA SER A 302 36.05 33.18 0.47
C SER A 302 37.23 33.19 -0.51
N GLY A 303 37.83 34.37 -0.66
CA GLY A 303 38.90 34.61 -1.62
C GLY A 303 38.44 34.97 -3.04
N GLU A 304 37.14 34.88 -3.34
CA GLU A 304 36.61 35.34 -4.61
C GLU A 304 36.71 36.86 -4.73
N SER A 305 37.14 37.31 -5.90
CA SER A 305 37.31 38.73 -6.21
C SER A 305 36.28 39.18 -7.25
N LEU A 306 35.57 40.27 -6.97
CA LEU A 306 34.60 40.90 -7.83
C LEU A 306 35.14 42.26 -8.28
N ASP A 307 34.95 42.61 -9.55
CA ASP A 307 35.18 43.97 -10.05
C ASP A 307 33.87 44.76 -10.04
N LEU A 308 33.86 45.79 -9.23
CA LEU A 308 32.68 46.67 -9.10
C LEU A 308 33.03 48.06 -9.63
N LYS A 309 32.75 48.32 -10.90
CA LYS A 309 33.05 49.59 -11.58
C LYS A 309 34.53 50.00 -11.53
N GLY A 310 35.40 49.05 -11.78
CA GLY A 310 36.84 49.27 -11.80
C GLY A 310 37.55 49.24 -10.42
N ARG A 311 36.80 48.90 -9.35
CA ARG A 311 37.33 48.65 -8.01
C ARG A 311 37.30 47.18 -7.71
N ARG A 312 38.41 46.63 -7.25
CA ARG A 312 38.51 45.23 -6.87
C ARG A 312 38.07 45.05 -5.43
N LEU A 313 37.10 44.14 -5.25
CA LEU A 313 36.56 43.72 -3.97
C LEU A 313 36.83 42.24 -3.79
N THR A 314 37.35 41.85 -2.62
CA THR A 314 37.59 40.44 -2.27
C THR A 314 36.77 40.08 -1.06
N ILE A 315 36.08 38.95 -1.09
CA ILE A 315 35.33 38.43 0.07
C ILE A 315 36.32 37.70 0.94
N GLU A 316 36.65 38.25 2.12
CA GLU A 316 37.56 37.62 3.07
C GLU A 316 36.86 36.62 3.97
N SER A 317 35.70 36.97 4.46
CA SER A 317 34.84 36.08 5.24
C SER A 317 33.38 36.43 5.07
N LEU A 318 32.51 35.42 5.26
CA LEU A 318 31.09 35.57 5.14
C LEU A 318 30.41 34.69 6.20
N ARG A 319 29.43 35.27 6.92
CA ARG A 319 28.63 34.56 7.90
C ARG A 319 27.17 34.87 7.73
N ALA A 320 26.37 33.84 7.47
CA ALA A 320 24.92 33.92 7.43
C ALA A 320 24.33 33.48 8.76
N GLY A 321 23.20 34.09 9.12
CA GLY A 321 22.41 33.73 10.29
C GLY A 321 20.94 34.11 10.10
N GLY A 322 20.08 33.71 11.02
CA GLY A 322 18.66 34.02 10.99
C GLY A 322 18.18 34.65 12.27
N GLN A 323 17.32 35.65 12.15
CA GLN A 323 16.62 36.26 13.28
C GLN A 323 15.14 36.46 12.93
N GLY A 324 14.28 35.62 13.47
CA GLY A 324 12.85 35.64 13.13
C GLY A 324 12.61 35.23 11.67
N GLN A 325 12.07 36.14 10.86
CA GLN A 325 11.83 35.93 9.43
C GLN A 325 12.88 36.56 8.53
N GLU A 326 13.91 37.19 9.10
CA GLU A 326 14.98 37.83 8.36
C GLU A 326 16.26 36.97 8.39
N ILE A 327 16.91 36.92 7.26
CA ILE A 327 18.26 36.39 7.12
C ILE A 327 19.20 37.58 7.20
N HIS A 328 20.28 37.45 7.98
CA HIS A 328 21.37 38.40 8.03
C HIS A 328 22.66 37.73 7.52
N VAL A 329 23.41 38.50 6.80
CA VAL A 329 24.74 38.09 6.31
C VAL A 329 25.73 39.16 6.67
N ASP A 330 26.71 38.79 7.48
CA ASP A 330 27.85 39.62 7.82
C ASP A 330 29.03 39.20 6.93
N ALA A 331 29.59 40.15 6.17
CA ALA A 331 30.71 39.88 5.28
C ALA A 331 31.86 40.85 5.56
N ARG A 332 33.08 40.30 5.57
CA ARG A 332 34.31 41.07 5.58
C ARG A 332 34.86 41.17 4.16
N LEU A 333 35.03 42.36 3.73
CA LEU A 333 35.55 42.69 2.38
C LEU A 333 36.97 43.23 2.46
N GLY A 334 37.78 42.81 1.52
CA GLY A 334 39.12 43.33 1.29
C GLY A 334 39.24 44.00 -0.09
N GLY A 335 40.42 44.53 -0.41
CA GLY A 335 40.68 45.25 -1.66
C GLY A 335 40.36 46.73 -1.59
N ASP A 336 39.97 47.35 -2.72
CA ASP A 336 39.73 48.78 -2.83
C ASP A 336 38.49 49.25 -2.02
N LEU A 337 37.66 48.33 -1.56
CA LEU A 337 36.47 48.56 -0.74
C LEU A 337 36.53 47.73 0.55
N ALA A 338 37.69 47.74 1.20
CA ALA A 338 37.85 47.03 2.45
C ALA A 338 36.91 47.58 3.55
N GLY A 339 36.23 46.66 4.27
CA GLY A 339 35.27 47.05 5.29
C GLY A 339 34.33 45.89 5.66
N GLU A 340 33.38 46.21 6.54
CA GLU A 340 32.34 45.30 6.94
C GLU A 340 31.03 45.64 6.25
N VAL A 341 30.35 44.61 5.70
CA VAL A 341 28.99 44.72 5.16
C VAL A 341 28.06 43.83 5.96
N LYS A 342 26.96 44.41 6.41
CA LYS A 342 25.86 43.70 7.07
C LYS A 342 24.66 43.80 6.19
N LEU A 343 24.19 42.63 5.70
CA LEU A 343 23.00 42.52 4.89
C LEU A 343 21.85 41.93 5.75
N ARG A 344 20.66 42.46 5.59
CA ARG A 344 19.44 41.90 6.18
C ARG A 344 18.36 41.87 5.13
N ALA A 345 17.68 40.73 5.02
CA ALA A 345 16.64 40.57 4.04
C ALA A 345 15.58 39.52 4.51
N GLY A 346 14.35 39.77 4.13
CA GLY A 346 13.33 38.74 4.14
C GLY A 346 13.45 37.84 2.91
N MET A 347 13.13 36.57 3.06
CA MET A 347 13.04 35.63 1.95
C MET A 347 11.62 35.17 1.77
N GLN A 348 11.11 35.24 0.56
CA GLN A 348 9.81 34.72 0.20
C GLN A 348 9.91 33.76 -0.99
N PHE A 349 9.31 32.61 -0.85
CA PHE A 349 9.16 31.66 -1.95
C PHE A 349 7.93 31.99 -2.78
N ASP A 350 8.11 32.09 -4.07
CA ASP A 350 7.03 32.24 -5.03
C ASP A 350 6.69 30.86 -5.63
N PRO A 351 5.55 30.26 -5.27
CA PRO A 351 5.20 28.92 -5.72
C PRO A 351 4.85 28.86 -7.23
N GLN A 352 4.53 29.97 -7.87
CA GLN A 352 4.22 30.02 -9.29
C GLN A 352 5.47 29.99 -10.16
N THR A 353 6.49 30.77 -9.76
CA THR A 353 7.76 30.87 -10.48
C THR A 353 8.82 29.90 -9.92
N GLN A 354 8.54 29.24 -8.79
CA GLN A 354 9.45 28.36 -8.07
C GLN A 354 10.80 29.04 -7.71
N GLN A 355 10.75 30.32 -7.42
CA GLN A 355 11.93 31.14 -7.11
C GLN A 355 11.84 31.72 -5.71
N LEU A 356 13.00 31.78 -5.06
CA LEU A 356 13.18 32.56 -3.84
C LEU A 356 13.36 34.01 -4.20
N ARG A 357 12.50 34.87 -3.64
CA ARG A 357 12.61 36.31 -3.79
C ARG A 357 13.13 36.93 -2.52
N VAL A 358 14.15 37.74 -2.67
CA VAL A 358 14.68 38.58 -1.60
C VAL A 358 13.77 39.81 -1.47
N GLN A 359 13.29 40.05 -0.27
CA GLN A 359 12.43 41.19 0.04
C GLN A 359 13.07 42.05 1.13
N ASN A 360 12.82 43.35 1.05
CA ASN A 360 13.24 44.31 2.06
C ASN A 360 14.77 44.27 2.35
N LEU A 361 15.57 44.11 1.29
CA LEU A 361 17.03 44.11 1.42
C LEU A 361 17.51 45.45 2.00
N ARG A 362 18.19 45.37 3.13
CA ARG A 362 18.87 46.46 3.78
C ARG A 362 20.33 46.09 3.90
N TYR A 363 21.19 47.07 3.78
CA TYR A 363 22.60 46.88 3.98
C TYR A 363 23.19 48.05 4.76
N ASP A 364 24.16 47.74 5.60
CA ASP A 364 25.04 48.67 6.25
C ASP A 364 26.45 48.34 5.83
N TYR A 365 27.19 49.37 5.42
CA TYR A 365 28.61 49.22 5.05
C TYR A 365 29.44 50.13 5.91
N THR A 366 30.44 49.56 6.56
CA THR A 366 31.39 50.29 7.41
C THR A 366 32.76 50.13 6.76
N PRO A 367 33.28 51.15 6.03
CA PRO A 367 34.61 51.09 5.42
C PRO A 367 35.71 51.14 6.50
N ASP A 368 36.82 50.47 6.20
CA ASP A 368 38.01 50.53 7.04
C ASP A 368 38.74 51.86 6.91
N ASP A 369 38.64 52.51 5.73
CA ASP A 369 39.19 53.82 5.48
C ASP A 369 38.27 54.95 5.98
N PRO A 370 38.65 55.72 6.99
CA PRO A 370 37.85 56.81 7.52
C PRO A 370 37.46 57.87 6.47
N TRP A 371 38.21 58.03 5.39
CA TRP A 371 37.94 58.99 4.33
C TRP A 371 36.76 58.55 3.40
N LEU A 372 36.38 57.31 3.47
CA LEU A 372 35.20 56.78 2.75
C LEU A 372 33.89 56.83 3.60
N GLN A 373 33.94 57.32 4.82
CA GLN A 373 32.77 57.47 5.73
C GLN A 373 32.08 58.83 5.58
N ALA A 374 32.54 59.73 4.72
CA ALA A 374 32.01 61.11 4.57
C ALA A 374 30.97 61.22 3.43
#